data_4ffa01b48f89b85ae880d84635019df1
#
_entry.id   4ffa01b48f89b85ae880d84635019df1
#
_cell.length_a   1.000
_cell.length_b   1.000
_cell.length_c   1.000
_cell.angle_alpha   90.00
_cell.angle_beta   90.00
_cell.angle_gamma   90.00
#
_symmetry.space_group_name_H-M   'P 1'
#
loop_
_entity.id
_entity.type
_entity.pdbx_description
1 polymer ?
#
loop_
_entity_poly.entity_id
_entity_poly.type
_entity_poly.pdbx_seq_one_letter_code
_entity_poly.pdbx_strand_id
1 'polypeptide(L)'
;MIPWMMGIACSLLMACSSTQQDCLGEMPVIAEKVTLPTGDLIVCDLAKATDTLDVPLSMLTEELQIVPLENRDEALVGGWVRTTVSDNYILVSNNRQVPYKLFGRDGKFICTVGSFGQGPNEYQLTYAEQLDEAHNRIYIMSWNAEKILVFDLKGNPQPYIPLNTRVPKGKFRVNTAG
;
A
#
# COMPACT_ATOMS: atom_id res chain seq x y z
N MET A 1 54.00 -45.82 30.06
CA MET A 1 53.27 -44.58 30.34
C MET A 1 53.40 -43.72 29.09
N ILE A 2 52.35 -43.68 28.30
CA ILE A 2 52.28 -42.93 27.02
C ILE A 2 51.22 -41.84 27.19
N PRO A 3 51.55 -40.57 27.01
CA PRO A 3 50.51 -39.52 27.02
C PRO A 3 49.83 -39.38 25.64
N TRP A 4 48.55 -39.44 25.66
CA TRP A 4 47.66 -39.20 24.53
C TRP A 4 47.62 -37.70 24.14
N MET A 5 48.06 -37.40 22.94
CA MET A 5 47.85 -36.10 22.33
C MET A 5 46.45 -36.05 21.75
N MET A 6 45.60 -35.19 22.32
CA MET A 6 44.27 -34.87 21.82
C MET A 6 44.42 -33.75 20.80
N GLY A 7 44.26 -34.09 19.51
CA GLY A 7 44.22 -33.10 18.42
C GLY A 7 42.87 -32.41 18.38
N ILE A 8 42.86 -31.12 18.59
CA ILE A 8 41.68 -30.27 18.39
C ILE A 8 41.61 -29.94 16.90
N ALA A 9 40.64 -30.54 16.20
CA ALA A 9 40.27 -30.17 14.84
C ALA A 9 39.46 -28.88 14.88
N CYS A 10 40.10 -27.75 14.51
CA CYS A 10 39.46 -26.47 14.34
C CYS A 10 38.71 -26.47 12.98
N SER A 11 37.40 -26.70 12.99
CA SER A 11 36.56 -26.58 11.80
C SER A 11 36.36 -25.10 11.50
N LEU A 12 37.07 -24.60 10.51
CA LEU A 12 36.79 -23.29 9.90
C LEU A 12 35.44 -23.35 9.17
N LEU A 13 34.40 -22.82 9.82
CA LEU A 13 33.17 -22.47 9.16
C LEU A 13 33.46 -21.25 8.27
N MET A 14 33.70 -21.49 6.99
CA MET A 14 33.62 -20.44 5.99
C MET A 14 32.15 -20.00 5.90
N ALA A 15 31.83 -18.91 6.59
CA ALA A 15 30.64 -18.14 6.30
C ALA A 15 30.81 -17.54 4.90
N CYS A 16 30.15 -18.12 3.91
CA CYS A 16 29.91 -17.43 2.65
C CYS A 16 29.01 -16.22 2.96
N SER A 17 29.61 -15.06 3.21
CA SER A 17 28.92 -13.81 3.03
C SER A 17 28.68 -13.68 1.53
N SER A 18 27.44 -13.89 1.09
CA SER A 18 26.99 -13.48 -0.23
C SER A 18 27.13 -11.96 -0.25
N THR A 19 28.19 -11.47 -0.86
CA THR A 19 28.32 -10.09 -1.25
C THR A 19 27.16 -9.81 -2.18
N GLN A 20 26.16 -9.13 -1.65
CA GLN A 20 25.07 -8.56 -2.43
C GLN A 20 25.76 -7.60 -3.40
N GLN A 21 25.86 -8.01 -4.65
CA GLN A 21 26.54 -7.25 -5.70
C GLN A 21 25.74 -5.97 -5.85
N ASP A 22 26.36 -4.86 -5.53
CA ASP A 22 25.75 -3.53 -5.59
C ASP A 22 25.54 -3.19 -7.08
N CYS A 23 24.40 -3.61 -7.62
CA CYS A 23 24.06 -3.45 -9.04
C CYS A 23 23.95 -1.97 -9.46
N LEU A 24 23.97 -1.05 -8.50
CA LEU A 24 23.85 0.39 -8.73
C LEU A 24 25.20 1.11 -8.78
N GLY A 25 26.32 0.45 -8.42
CA GLY A 25 27.64 1.07 -8.23
C GLY A 25 28.28 1.71 -9.47
N GLU A 26 27.84 1.34 -10.68
CA GLU A 26 28.40 1.85 -11.94
C GLU A 26 27.41 2.67 -12.77
N MET A 27 26.21 2.92 -12.26
CA MET A 27 25.20 3.65 -13.02
C MET A 27 25.39 5.16 -12.92
N PRO A 28 25.23 5.89 -14.04
CA PRO A 28 25.29 7.34 -14.01
C PRO A 28 24.12 7.91 -13.17
N VAL A 29 24.45 8.84 -12.30
CA VAL A 29 23.42 9.57 -11.55
C VAL A 29 22.74 10.54 -12.51
N ILE A 30 21.44 10.29 -12.79
CA ILE A 30 20.60 11.13 -13.68
C ILE A 30 19.63 12.02 -12.92
N ALA A 31 19.65 11.96 -11.59
CA ALA A 31 18.76 12.73 -10.73
C ALA A 31 19.57 13.56 -9.72
N GLU A 32 19.12 14.77 -9.49
CA GLU A 32 19.66 15.64 -8.45
C GLU A 32 18.56 16.14 -7.52
N LYS A 33 18.93 16.37 -6.27
CA LYS A 33 18.05 16.96 -5.27
C LYS A 33 18.26 18.48 -5.25
N VAL A 34 17.21 19.22 -5.57
CA VAL A 34 17.18 20.67 -5.53
C VAL A 34 16.33 21.13 -4.36
N THR A 35 16.92 21.89 -3.43
CA THR A 35 16.19 22.44 -2.31
C THR A 35 15.54 23.77 -2.69
N LEU A 36 14.22 23.85 -2.61
CA LEU A 36 13.43 25.06 -2.83
C LEU A 36 12.90 25.58 -1.49
N PRO A 37 12.46 26.84 -1.42
CA PRO A 37 11.85 27.38 -0.18
C PRO A 37 10.58 26.62 0.26
N THR A 38 9.93 25.91 -0.67
CA THR A 38 8.69 25.12 -0.44
C THR A 38 8.96 23.65 -0.14
N GLY A 39 10.21 23.20 -0.16
CA GLY A 39 10.61 21.80 0.06
C GLY A 39 11.61 21.28 -0.97
N ASP A 40 12.01 20.04 -0.83
CA ASP A 40 12.96 19.40 -1.73
C ASP A 40 12.27 18.88 -3.00
N LEU A 41 12.92 19.09 -4.13
CA LEU A 41 12.53 18.58 -5.44
C LEU A 41 13.62 17.66 -5.99
N ILE A 42 13.23 16.52 -6.54
CA ILE A 42 14.13 15.64 -7.28
C ILE A 42 13.93 15.92 -8.78
N VAL A 43 14.98 16.37 -9.43
CA VAL A 43 15.01 16.64 -10.87
C VAL A 43 15.73 15.50 -11.57
N CYS A 44 15.04 14.81 -12.49
CA CYS A 44 15.61 13.72 -13.27
C CYS A 44 15.79 14.16 -14.73
N ASP A 45 17.01 14.00 -15.25
CA ASP A 45 17.30 14.22 -16.66
C ASP A 45 17.20 12.89 -17.43
N LEU A 46 16.02 12.61 -17.95
CA LEU A 46 15.76 11.37 -18.69
C LEU A 46 16.56 11.24 -19.98
N ALA A 47 17.10 12.35 -20.53
CA ALA A 47 17.97 12.29 -21.70
C ALA A 47 19.34 11.63 -21.40
N LYS A 48 19.70 11.55 -20.13
CA LYS A 48 20.90 10.86 -19.66
C LYS A 48 20.68 9.38 -19.35
N ALA A 49 19.45 8.90 -19.43
CA ALA A 49 19.15 7.48 -19.25
C ALA A 49 19.63 6.71 -20.49
N THR A 50 20.62 5.86 -20.31
CA THR A 50 21.27 5.11 -21.41
C THR A 50 20.82 3.64 -21.47
N ASP A 51 20.21 3.14 -20.40
CA ASP A 51 19.84 1.74 -20.29
C ASP A 51 18.67 1.52 -19.35
N THR A 52 18.20 0.28 -19.26
CA THR A 52 17.18 -0.21 -18.34
C THR A 52 17.77 -1.29 -17.45
N LEU A 53 17.38 -1.29 -16.18
CA LEU A 53 17.80 -2.28 -15.21
C LEU A 53 16.59 -3.05 -14.68
N ASP A 54 16.73 -4.37 -14.61
CA ASP A 54 15.81 -5.22 -13.86
C ASP A 54 16.14 -5.11 -12.35
N VAL A 55 15.30 -4.37 -11.63
CA VAL A 55 15.45 -4.19 -10.19
C VAL A 55 14.82 -5.38 -9.46
N PRO A 56 15.61 -6.25 -8.83
CA PRO A 56 15.06 -7.36 -8.06
C PRO A 56 14.32 -6.82 -6.83
N LEU A 57 13.23 -7.51 -6.43
CA LEU A 57 12.41 -7.08 -5.30
C LEU A 57 13.22 -6.96 -3.99
N SER A 58 14.25 -7.78 -3.83
CA SER A 58 15.17 -7.73 -2.67
C SER A 58 15.93 -6.40 -2.51
N MET A 59 16.02 -5.58 -3.56
CA MET A 59 16.59 -4.23 -3.46
C MET A 59 15.59 -3.19 -2.94
N LEU A 60 14.29 -3.49 -3.01
CA LEU A 60 13.20 -2.58 -2.63
C LEU A 60 12.60 -2.92 -1.27
N THR A 61 12.84 -4.13 -0.76
CA THR A 61 12.27 -4.59 0.49
C THR A 61 13.20 -5.58 1.20
N GLU A 62 13.25 -5.50 2.51
CA GLU A 62 13.99 -6.43 3.37
C GLU A 62 13.15 -7.67 3.70
N GLU A 63 11.81 -7.54 3.64
CA GLU A 63 10.87 -8.61 3.97
C GLU A 63 9.69 -8.61 3.00
N LEU A 64 9.25 -9.80 2.63
CA LEU A 64 8.02 -10.05 1.87
C LEU A 64 7.04 -10.85 2.72
N GLN A 65 5.89 -10.25 3.01
CA GLN A 65 4.80 -10.93 3.69
C GLN A 65 3.66 -11.24 2.72
N ILE A 66 3.23 -12.50 2.66
CA ILE A 66 2.05 -12.92 1.92
C ILE A 66 0.90 -13.06 2.93
N VAL A 67 -0.16 -12.29 2.74
CA VAL A 67 -1.37 -12.34 3.58
C VAL A 67 -2.50 -12.99 2.79
N PRO A 68 -2.86 -14.24 3.07
CA PRO A 68 -4.04 -14.87 2.47
C PRO A 68 -5.31 -14.22 3.04
N LEU A 69 -6.16 -13.69 2.15
CA LEU A 69 -7.46 -13.16 2.58
C LEU A 69 -8.45 -14.30 2.82
N GLU A 70 -9.33 -14.11 3.80
CA GLU A 70 -10.37 -15.07 4.14
C GLU A 70 -11.26 -15.36 2.93
N ASN A 71 -11.49 -16.66 2.64
CA ASN A 71 -12.27 -17.12 1.50
C ASN A 71 -13.65 -17.60 1.97
N ARG A 72 -14.60 -16.68 2.01
CA ARG A 72 -16.04 -16.94 2.22
C ARG A 72 -16.87 -16.01 1.36
N ASP A 73 -18.12 -16.30 1.12
CA ASP A 73 -18.98 -15.61 0.14
C ASP A 73 -19.02 -14.08 0.36
N GLU A 74 -19.14 -13.60 1.59
CA GLU A 74 -19.17 -12.16 1.88
C GLU A 74 -17.81 -11.48 1.71
N ALA A 75 -16.74 -12.23 1.80
CA ALA A 75 -15.35 -11.74 1.71
C ALA A 75 -14.77 -11.78 0.30
N LEU A 76 -15.47 -12.42 -0.65
CA LEU A 76 -14.95 -12.62 -2.00
C LEU A 76 -14.60 -11.29 -2.65
N VAL A 77 -13.37 -11.22 -3.13
CA VAL A 77 -12.83 -10.15 -3.97
C VAL A 77 -12.45 -10.74 -5.32
N GLY A 78 -12.70 -10.03 -6.39
CA GLY A 78 -12.43 -10.57 -7.72
C GLY A 78 -12.22 -9.47 -8.75
N GLY A 79 -11.55 -9.84 -9.85
CA GLY A 79 -11.25 -8.92 -10.94
C GLY A 79 -10.10 -7.97 -10.60
N TRP A 80 -10.19 -6.74 -11.07
CA TRP A 80 -9.18 -5.70 -10.81
C TRP A 80 -9.42 -5.09 -9.44
N VAL A 81 -8.51 -5.33 -8.52
CA VAL A 81 -8.58 -4.80 -7.16
C VAL A 81 -7.50 -3.74 -6.93
N ARG A 82 -7.81 -2.77 -6.08
CA ARG A 82 -6.85 -1.87 -5.45
C ARG A 82 -6.88 -2.13 -3.96
N THR A 83 -5.75 -1.96 -3.31
CA THR A 83 -5.62 -2.15 -1.87
C THR A 83 -5.06 -0.89 -1.23
N THR A 84 -5.64 -0.52 -0.11
CA THR A 84 -5.09 0.48 0.81
C THR A 84 -4.80 -0.22 2.12
N VAL A 85 -3.57 -0.09 2.59
CA VAL A 85 -3.08 -0.80 3.76
C VAL A 85 -2.71 0.19 4.85
N SER A 86 -3.11 -0.10 6.08
CA SER A 86 -2.68 0.59 7.31
C SER A 86 -2.01 -0.40 8.27
N ASP A 87 -1.72 0.01 9.48
CA ASP A 87 -1.02 -0.84 10.45
C ASP A 87 -1.81 -2.12 10.78
N ASN A 88 -3.13 -2.03 10.94
CA ASN A 88 -3.97 -3.15 11.34
C ASN A 88 -4.99 -3.60 10.29
N TYR A 89 -5.15 -2.86 9.17
CA TYR A 89 -6.23 -3.12 8.21
C TYR A 89 -5.74 -3.17 6.76
N ILE A 90 -6.51 -3.90 5.95
CA ILE A 90 -6.40 -3.96 4.49
C ILE A 90 -7.78 -3.63 3.93
N LEU A 91 -7.92 -2.49 3.26
CA LEU A 91 -9.12 -2.10 2.54
C LEU A 91 -8.96 -2.49 1.08
N VAL A 92 -9.86 -3.33 0.60
CA VAL A 92 -9.86 -3.81 -0.80
C VAL A 92 -11.02 -3.18 -1.56
N SER A 93 -10.70 -2.47 -2.62
CA SER A 93 -11.67 -1.95 -3.58
C SER A 93 -11.71 -2.78 -4.85
N ASN A 94 -12.89 -2.90 -5.43
CA ASN A 94 -13.10 -3.62 -6.67
C ASN A 94 -13.75 -2.70 -7.71
N ASN A 95 -13.26 -2.72 -8.94
CA ASN A 95 -13.79 -1.87 -10.01
C ASN A 95 -15.13 -2.36 -10.61
N ARG A 96 -15.66 -3.50 -10.16
CA ARG A 96 -16.82 -4.13 -10.79
C ARG A 96 -18.00 -4.26 -9.85
N GLN A 97 -18.68 -3.14 -9.54
CA GLN A 97 -19.97 -3.18 -8.83
C GLN A 97 -19.96 -3.98 -7.51
N VAL A 98 -18.77 -4.24 -6.97
CA VAL A 98 -18.59 -4.94 -5.70
C VAL A 98 -18.20 -3.92 -4.64
N PRO A 99 -18.90 -3.89 -3.52
CA PRO A 99 -18.58 -3.01 -2.42
C PRO A 99 -17.15 -3.25 -1.89
N TYR A 100 -16.57 -2.22 -1.27
CA TYR A 100 -15.30 -2.34 -0.57
C TYR A 100 -15.38 -3.41 0.53
N LYS A 101 -14.28 -4.11 0.71
CA LYS A 101 -14.11 -5.11 1.76
C LYS A 101 -12.99 -4.66 2.69
N LEU A 102 -13.26 -4.72 3.99
CA LEU A 102 -12.26 -4.46 5.02
C LEU A 102 -11.82 -5.78 5.64
N PHE A 103 -10.50 -5.96 5.71
CA PHE A 103 -9.84 -7.10 6.34
C PHE A 103 -8.88 -6.62 7.42
N GLY A 104 -8.60 -7.46 8.40
CA GLY A 104 -7.45 -7.30 9.29
C GLY A 104 -6.13 -7.59 8.57
N ARG A 105 -5.02 -7.18 9.17
CA ARG A 105 -3.67 -7.52 8.67
C ARG A 105 -3.39 -9.02 8.68
N ASP A 106 -4.16 -9.80 9.44
CA ASP A 106 -4.12 -11.26 9.45
C ASP A 106 -4.92 -11.90 8.30
N GLY A 107 -5.54 -11.07 7.45
CA GLY A 107 -6.37 -11.49 6.31
C GLY A 107 -7.80 -11.85 6.65
N LYS A 108 -8.23 -11.77 7.92
CA LYS A 108 -9.61 -12.05 8.31
C LYS A 108 -10.55 -10.96 7.85
N PHE A 109 -11.68 -11.36 7.31
CA PHE A 109 -12.74 -10.44 6.89
C PHE A 109 -13.40 -9.78 8.09
N ILE A 110 -13.56 -8.46 8.02
CA ILE A 110 -14.20 -7.65 9.06
C ILE A 110 -15.60 -7.25 8.63
N CYS A 111 -15.70 -6.54 7.51
CA CYS A 111 -17.01 -6.06 7.03
C CYS A 111 -16.97 -5.66 5.55
N THR A 112 -18.16 -5.52 4.98
CA THR A 112 -18.40 -4.80 3.74
C THR A 112 -18.62 -3.32 4.06
N VAL A 113 -18.00 -2.43 3.28
CA VAL A 113 -18.08 -0.97 3.48
C VAL A 113 -18.96 -0.37 2.40
N GLY A 114 -20.13 0.11 2.80
CA GLY A 114 -21.14 0.66 1.89
C GLY A 114 -21.76 -0.39 0.96
N SER A 115 -22.40 0.06 -0.10
CA SER A 115 -23.03 -0.78 -1.11
C SER A 115 -22.95 -0.15 -2.51
N PHE A 116 -23.15 -0.99 -3.53
CA PHE A 116 -23.24 -0.52 -4.91
C PHE A 116 -24.64 0.02 -5.20
N GLY A 117 -24.74 1.28 -5.66
CA GLY A 117 -26.01 1.89 -6.00
C GLY A 117 -25.94 3.42 -6.12
N GLN A 118 -27.10 4.07 -6.01
CA GLN A 118 -27.26 5.53 -6.09
C GLN A 118 -27.93 6.12 -4.84
N GLY A 119 -28.09 5.34 -3.81
CA GLY A 119 -28.67 5.80 -2.53
C GLY A 119 -27.71 6.70 -1.75
N PRO A 120 -28.16 7.19 -0.58
CA PRO A 120 -27.41 8.19 0.20
C PRO A 120 -26.00 7.78 0.61
N ASN A 121 -25.83 6.49 0.92
CA ASN A 121 -24.56 5.87 1.37
C ASN A 121 -24.06 4.83 0.38
N GLU A 122 -24.52 4.88 -0.86
CA GLU A 122 -24.14 3.99 -1.94
C GLU A 122 -23.19 4.69 -2.90
N TYR A 123 -22.43 3.89 -3.63
CA TYR A 123 -21.51 4.37 -4.65
C TYR A 123 -21.50 3.43 -5.86
N GLN A 124 -21.11 3.96 -6.99
CA GLN A 124 -20.92 3.19 -8.21
C GLN A 124 -19.43 3.10 -8.52
N LEU A 125 -18.95 3.94 -9.42
CA LEU A 125 -17.56 3.99 -9.81
C LEU A 125 -16.77 4.86 -8.82
N THR A 126 -15.80 4.29 -8.13
CA THR A 126 -14.98 5.00 -7.14
C THR A 126 -13.61 5.38 -7.72
N TYR A 127 -13.11 6.56 -7.35
CA TYR A 127 -11.85 7.10 -7.86
C TYR A 127 -10.79 7.27 -6.80
N ALA A 128 -11.19 7.54 -5.57
CA ALA A 128 -10.25 7.69 -4.47
C ALA A 128 -10.86 7.18 -3.17
N GLU A 129 -10.00 6.61 -2.37
CA GLU A 129 -10.29 6.18 -1.01
C GLU A 129 -9.16 6.60 -0.07
N GLN A 130 -9.49 6.79 1.19
CA GLN A 130 -8.53 6.99 2.28
C GLN A 130 -8.97 6.16 3.48
N LEU A 131 -8.05 5.40 4.02
CA LEU A 131 -8.20 4.67 5.28
C LEU A 131 -7.51 5.47 6.38
N ASP A 132 -8.27 5.93 7.35
CA ASP A 132 -7.81 6.66 8.52
C ASP A 132 -8.12 5.83 9.77
N GLU A 133 -7.19 4.95 10.07
CA GLU A 133 -7.31 4.04 11.19
C GLU A 133 -7.34 4.77 12.53
N ALA A 134 -6.51 5.81 12.68
CA ALA A 134 -6.41 6.56 13.93
C ALA A 134 -7.73 7.22 14.33
N HIS A 135 -8.55 7.63 13.37
CA HIS A 135 -9.85 8.28 13.61
C HIS A 135 -11.03 7.36 13.36
N ASN A 136 -10.80 6.05 13.14
CA ASN A 136 -11.86 5.08 12.86
C ASN A 136 -12.72 5.52 11.66
N ARG A 137 -12.08 5.87 10.52
CA ARG A 137 -12.76 6.37 9.33
C ARG A 137 -12.24 5.76 8.03
N ILE A 138 -13.17 5.55 7.11
CA ILE A 138 -12.93 5.21 5.71
C ILE A 138 -13.65 6.26 4.87
N TYR A 139 -12.90 6.92 4.01
CA TYR A 139 -13.42 7.95 3.11
C TYR A 139 -13.45 7.39 1.69
N ILE A 140 -14.55 7.59 0.98
CA ILE A 140 -14.74 7.10 -0.39
C ILE A 140 -15.28 8.22 -1.25
N MET A 141 -14.61 8.49 -2.39
CA MET A 141 -15.06 9.44 -3.39
C MET A 141 -15.39 8.73 -4.69
N SER A 142 -16.63 8.89 -5.14
CA SER A 142 -17.12 8.33 -6.39
C SER A 142 -16.76 9.22 -7.60
N TRP A 143 -16.96 8.68 -8.80
CA TRP A 143 -16.98 9.47 -10.01
C TRP A 143 -18.07 10.56 -9.95
N ASN A 144 -17.72 11.73 -10.43
CA ASN A 144 -18.64 12.88 -10.48
C ASN A 144 -19.22 13.25 -9.10
N ALA A 145 -18.33 13.20 -8.08
CA ALA A 145 -18.71 13.35 -6.68
C ALA A 145 -19.13 14.78 -6.32
N GLU A 146 -20.18 14.89 -5.53
CA GLU A 146 -20.61 16.12 -4.83
C GLU A 146 -20.36 16.02 -3.31
N LYS A 147 -19.94 14.84 -2.86
CA LYS A 147 -19.65 14.55 -1.47
C LYS A 147 -18.60 13.44 -1.37
N ILE A 148 -17.89 13.39 -0.24
CA ILE A 148 -17.07 12.24 0.16
C ILE A 148 -17.91 11.44 1.16
N LEU A 149 -18.16 10.18 0.85
CA LEU A 149 -18.80 9.25 1.77
C LEU A 149 -17.84 8.86 2.88
N VAL A 150 -18.36 8.75 4.09
CA VAL A 150 -17.59 8.40 5.27
C VAL A 150 -18.22 7.19 5.95
N PHE A 151 -17.38 6.22 6.31
CA PHE A 151 -17.77 5.03 7.06
C PHE A 151 -16.84 4.86 8.25
N ASP A 152 -17.29 4.15 9.27
CA ASP A 152 -16.39 3.65 10.32
C ASP A 152 -15.73 2.32 9.92
N LEU A 153 -14.79 1.83 10.72
CA LEU A 153 -14.08 0.56 10.46
C LEU A 153 -14.95 -0.69 10.72
N LYS A 154 -16.24 -0.49 11.07
CA LYS A 154 -17.26 -1.55 11.10
C LYS A 154 -18.19 -1.51 9.89
N GLY A 155 -17.94 -0.59 8.95
CA GLY A 155 -18.73 -0.41 7.73
C GLY A 155 -19.99 0.44 7.92
N ASN A 156 -20.24 1.01 9.11
CA ASN A 156 -21.41 1.86 9.34
C ASN A 156 -21.22 3.24 8.71
N PRO A 157 -22.25 3.78 8.01
CA PRO A 157 -22.18 5.10 7.43
C PRO A 157 -22.09 6.18 8.51
N GLN A 158 -21.31 7.21 8.20
CA GLN A 158 -21.10 8.40 9.01
C GLN A 158 -21.53 9.63 8.21
N PRO A 159 -21.68 10.81 8.83
CA PRO A 159 -21.95 12.04 8.10
C PRO A 159 -20.92 12.26 6.97
N TYR A 160 -21.41 12.48 5.76
CA TYR A 160 -20.57 12.72 4.59
C TYR A 160 -19.92 14.12 4.64
N ILE A 161 -18.84 14.32 3.91
CA ILE A 161 -18.21 15.61 3.72
C ILE A 161 -18.72 16.20 2.39
N PRO A 162 -19.45 17.34 2.40
CA PRO A 162 -19.91 17.97 1.18
C PRO A 162 -18.72 18.58 0.42
N LEU A 163 -18.78 18.54 -0.90
CA LEU A 163 -17.84 19.23 -1.77
C LEU A 163 -18.47 20.53 -2.30
N ASN A 164 -17.70 21.61 -2.37
CA ASN A 164 -18.18 22.91 -2.87
C ASN A 164 -18.45 22.90 -4.38
N THR A 165 -17.93 21.90 -5.08
CA THR A 165 -18.11 21.72 -6.52
C THR A 165 -18.14 20.24 -6.85
N ARG A 166 -18.75 19.92 -7.98
CA ARG A 166 -18.75 18.55 -8.51
C ARG A 166 -17.37 18.19 -9.05
N VAL A 167 -16.83 17.06 -8.59
CA VAL A 167 -15.52 16.56 -8.97
C VAL A 167 -15.69 15.33 -9.87
N PRO A 168 -15.50 15.47 -11.20
CA PRO A 168 -15.71 14.34 -12.12
C PRO A 168 -14.67 13.23 -11.93
N LYS A 169 -13.42 13.59 -11.70
CA LYS A 169 -12.31 12.67 -11.38
C LYS A 169 -11.34 13.40 -10.47
N GLY A 170 -10.91 12.78 -9.41
CA GLY A 170 -9.98 13.43 -8.51
C GLY A 170 -9.38 12.48 -7.48
N LYS A 171 -8.39 13.01 -6.81
CA LYS A 171 -7.86 12.46 -5.57
C LYS A 171 -8.09 13.47 -4.47
N PHE A 172 -8.26 13.02 -3.27
CA PHE A 172 -8.42 13.87 -2.10
C PHE A 172 -7.50 13.39 -0.98
N ARG A 173 -7.28 14.24 -0.03
CA ARG A 173 -6.71 13.90 1.26
C ARG A 173 -7.50 14.63 2.34
N VAL A 174 -8.05 13.87 3.27
CA VAL A 174 -8.61 14.42 4.51
C VAL A 174 -7.45 14.55 5.48
N ASN A 175 -7.19 15.77 5.93
CA ASN A 175 -6.21 16.04 6.98
C ASN A 175 -6.99 16.15 8.29
N THR A 176 -6.72 15.24 9.20
CA THR A 176 -7.35 15.15 10.52
C THR A 176 -6.51 15.78 11.63
N ALA A 177 -5.41 16.45 11.29
CA ALA A 177 -4.72 17.32 12.21
C ALA A 177 -5.67 18.49 12.56
N GLY A 178 -6.35 18.36 13.70
CA GLY A 178 -7.20 19.36 14.32
C GLY A 178 -6.38 20.53 14.90
#